data_67f41f4c46d5a936125094f71050476b
#
_entry.id   67f41f4c46d5a936125094f71050476b
#
_cell.length_a   1.000
_cell.length_b   1.000
_cell.length_c   1.000
_cell.angle_alpha   90.00
_cell.angle_beta   90.00
_cell.angle_gamma   90.00
#
_symmetry.space_group_name_H-M   'P 1'
#
loop_
_entity.id
_entity.type
_entity.pdbx_description
1 polymer ?
#
loop_
_entity_poly.entity_id
_entity_poly.type
_entity_poly.pdbx_seq_one_letter_code
_entity_poly.pdbx_strand_id
1 'polypeptide(L)'
;DSDVQDAVTEMLEEIYQIFQMDFRDDLELILSLSTHLVPLIIRIKYGMRLKNPLLKEIRQRYSLAYTIAVQASAVLERRYRCILDSNEVAYLALTIQLSLERKRSHIEKKNVLLVCASGAGTARLMAYKMQKQFGDRIDQIAICDQRSIGRQDFSKIDYVFTMVPIQEPVPVPICEVKQLLDEKRSGAIKGFLREEAHDILQYYPQPLFFPELEAQTKEEALQKLVFQVEKLHPLPTGFYEAVCKREKMAHTCMGNRVA
;
A
#
# COMPACT_ATOMS: atom_id res chain seq x y z
N ASP A 1 -15.83 -29.06 -3.44
CA ASP A 1 -15.86 -27.78 -2.89
C ASP A 1 -15.70 -26.63 -3.89
N SER A 2 -16.45 -26.76 -5.00
CA SER A 2 -16.57 -25.72 -6.03
C SER A 2 -17.05 -24.38 -5.43
N ASP A 3 -18.02 -24.41 -4.49
CA ASP A 3 -18.60 -23.21 -3.88
C ASP A 3 -17.58 -22.32 -3.15
N VAL A 4 -16.58 -22.91 -2.48
CA VAL A 4 -15.50 -22.18 -1.80
C VAL A 4 -14.56 -21.55 -2.82
N GLN A 5 -14.20 -22.26 -3.88
CA GLN A 5 -13.33 -21.74 -4.93
C GLN A 5 -13.99 -20.58 -5.69
N ASP A 6 -15.28 -20.72 -6.01
CA ASP A 6 -16.06 -19.66 -6.64
C ASP A 6 -16.12 -18.42 -5.74
N ALA A 7 -16.36 -18.61 -4.43
CA ALA A 7 -16.36 -17.51 -3.46
C ALA A 7 -15.01 -16.79 -3.38
N VAL A 8 -13.89 -17.52 -3.33
CA VAL A 8 -12.54 -16.95 -3.33
C VAL A 8 -12.28 -16.17 -4.61
N THR A 9 -12.64 -16.73 -5.77
CA THR A 9 -12.46 -16.06 -7.06
C THR A 9 -13.24 -14.75 -7.12
N GLU A 10 -14.51 -14.75 -6.68
CA GLU A 10 -15.33 -13.53 -6.60
C GLU A 10 -14.72 -12.50 -5.63
N MET A 11 -14.21 -12.95 -4.46
CA MET A 11 -13.55 -12.05 -3.51
C MET A 11 -12.31 -11.38 -4.11
N LEU A 12 -11.47 -12.12 -4.82
CA LEU A 12 -10.26 -11.57 -5.44
C LEU A 12 -10.58 -10.63 -6.60
N GLU A 13 -11.62 -10.94 -7.37
CA GLU A 13 -12.11 -10.05 -8.42
C GLU A 13 -12.67 -8.75 -7.83
N GLU A 14 -13.47 -8.81 -6.76
CA GLU A 14 -13.97 -7.62 -6.05
C GLU A 14 -12.83 -6.74 -5.53
N ILE A 15 -11.78 -7.36 -4.97
CA ILE A 15 -10.57 -6.65 -4.52
C ILE A 15 -9.90 -5.95 -5.72
N TYR A 16 -9.72 -6.64 -6.83
CA TYR A 16 -9.10 -6.06 -8.02
C TYR A 16 -9.89 -4.88 -8.57
N GLN A 17 -11.20 -5.01 -8.68
CA GLN A 17 -12.07 -3.95 -9.21
C GLN A 17 -12.05 -2.67 -8.36
N ILE A 18 -11.96 -2.81 -7.03
CA ILE A 18 -12.07 -1.68 -6.11
C ILE A 18 -10.72 -1.07 -5.78
N PHE A 19 -9.72 -1.90 -5.51
CA PHE A 19 -8.41 -1.44 -5.04
C PHE A 19 -7.34 -1.43 -6.14
N GLN A 20 -7.63 -1.97 -7.32
CA GLN A 20 -6.66 -2.18 -8.40
C GLN A 20 -5.43 -2.99 -7.95
N MET A 21 -5.64 -3.85 -6.95
CA MET A 21 -4.62 -4.76 -6.42
C MET A 21 -4.89 -6.15 -6.93
N ASP A 22 -4.01 -6.67 -7.78
CA ASP A 22 -4.17 -7.98 -8.38
C ASP A 22 -3.60 -9.08 -7.49
N PHE A 23 -4.48 -9.90 -6.95
CA PHE A 23 -4.16 -11.09 -6.14
C PHE A 23 -4.64 -12.39 -6.80
N ARG A 24 -5.16 -12.32 -8.03
CA ARG A 24 -5.81 -13.46 -8.70
C ARG A 24 -4.84 -14.58 -9.03
N ASP A 25 -3.55 -14.28 -9.17
CA ASP A 25 -2.47 -15.25 -9.40
C ASP A 25 -1.69 -15.63 -8.12
N ASP A 26 -2.10 -15.11 -6.94
CA ASP A 26 -1.45 -15.44 -5.66
C ASP A 26 -1.99 -16.78 -5.13
N LEU A 27 -1.35 -17.88 -5.55
CA LEU A 27 -1.75 -19.24 -5.18
C LEU A 27 -1.76 -19.45 -3.66
N GLU A 28 -0.82 -18.88 -2.92
CA GLU A 28 -0.78 -19.01 -1.46
C GLU A 28 -1.95 -18.28 -0.79
N LEU A 29 -2.31 -17.10 -1.28
CA LEU A 29 -3.49 -16.38 -0.80
C LEU A 29 -4.76 -17.17 -1.10
N ILE A 30 -4.90 -17.67 -2.34
CA ILE A 30 -6.05 -18.50 -2.76
C ILE A 30 -6.21 -19.72 -1.85
N LEU A 31 -5.13 -20.45 -1.60
CA LEU A 31 -5.14 -21.62 -0.72
C LEU A 31 -5.46 -21.26 0.73
N SER A 32 -4.87 -20.20 1.25
CA SER A 32 -5.13 -19.72 2.62
C SER A 32 -6.58 -19.29 2.80
N LEU A 33 -7.12 -18.50 1.86
CA LEU A 33 -8.53 -18.11 1.88
C LEU A 33 -9.44 -19.33 1.78
N SER A 34 -9.18 -20.24 0.85
CA SER A 34 -9.98 -21.47 0.68
C SER A 34 -10.00 -22.31 1.96
N THR A 35 -8.85 -22.48 2.60
CA THR A 35 -8.73 -23.22 3.87
C THR A 35 -9.50 -22.54 4.99
N HIS A 36 -9.45 -21.22 5.05
CA HIS A 36 -10.15 -20.43 6.08
C HIS A 36 -11.66 -20.39 5.85
N LEU A 37 -12.11 -20.30 4.59
CA LEU A 37 -13.54 -20.20 4.26
C LEU A 37 -14.32 -21.46 4.60
N VAL A 38 -13.75 -22.66 4.50
CA VAL A 38 -14.44 -23.90 4.84
C VAL A 38 -15.02 -23.87 6.26
N PRO A 39 -14.24 -23.68 7.33
CA PRO A 39 -14.79 -23.58 8.68
C PRO A 39 -15.62 -22.29 8.90
N LEU A 40 -15.32 -21.20 8.21
CA LEU A 40 -16.09 -19.97 8.29
C LEU A 40 -17.53 -20.18 7.80
N ILE A 41 -17.72 -20.82 6.66
CA ILE A 41 -19.05 -21.15 6.10
C ILE A 41 -19.85 -22.01 7.09
N ILE A 42 -19.19 -22.99 7.73
CA ILE A 42 -19.82 -23.81 8.78
C ILE A 42 -20.26 -22.93 9.95
N ARG A 43 -19.42 -22.01 10.43
CA ARG A 43 -19.78 -21.09 11.51
C ARG A 43 -20.94 -20.18 11.13
N ILE A 44 -20.96 -19.65 9.92
CA ILE A 44 -22.08 -18.87 9.39
C ILE A 44 -23.36 -19.69 9.43
N LYS A 45 -23.33 -20.91 8.88
CA LYS A 45 -24.50 -21.78 8.75
C LYS A 45 -25.11 -22.16 10.11
N TYR A 46 -24.28 -22.35 11.13
CA TYR A 46 -24.73 -22.76 12.46
C TYR A 46 -24.77 -21.61 13.47
N GLY A 47 -24.61 -20.37 13.06
CA GLY A 47 -24.63 -19.21 13.94
C GLY A 47 -23.54 -19.19 15.01
N MET A 48 -22.41 -19.85 14.74
CA MET A 48 -21.28 -19.94 15.67
C MET A 48 -20.44 -18.66 15.59
N ARG A 49 -19.94 -18.21 16.74
CA ARG A 49 -19.10 -17.01 16.83
C ARG A 49 -17.66 -17.40 17.18
N LEU A 50 -16.72 -16.81 16.47
CA LEU A 50 -15.30 -16.91 16.76
C LEU A 50 -14.80 -15.57 17.27
N LYS A 51 -14.06 -15.56 18.40
CA LYS A 51 -13.46 -14.35 18.95
C LYS A 51 -12.01 -14.23 18.47
N ASN A 52 -11.64 -13.07 17.96
CA ASN A 52 -10.28 -12.77 17.58
C ASN A 52 -9.64 -11.84 18.64
N PRO A 53 -8.68 -12.33 19.44
CA PRO A 53 -8.04 -11.53 20.47
C PRO A 53 -7.24 -10.36 19.92
N LEU A 54 -6.81 -10.43 18.64
CA LEU A 54 -6.00 -9.43 17.98
C LEU A 54 -6.83 -8.43 17.16
N LEU A 55 -8.16 -8.48 17.20
CA LEU A 55 -9.03 -7.62 16.38
C LEU A 55 -8.64 -6.15 16.44
N LYS A 56 -8.42 -5.62 17.65
CA LYS A 56 -8.07 -4.21 17.84
C LYS A 56 -6.72 -3.88 17.22
N GLU A 57 -5.74 -4.75 17.42
CA GLU A 57 -4.39 -4.58 16.86
C GLU A 57 -4.40 -4.66 15.33
N ILE A 58 -5.11 -5.63 14.76
CA ILE A 58 -5.26 -5.81 13.32
C ILE A 58 -5.87 -4.56 12.68
N ARG A 59 -6.94 -4.03 13.25
CA ARG A 59 -7.57 -2.80 12.75
C ARG A 59 -6.65 -1.58 12.79
N GLN A 60 -5.79 -1.50 13.79
CA GLN A 60 -4.87 -0.36 13.95
C GLN A 60 -3.60 -0.48 13.13
N ARG A 61 -2.97 -1.66 13.12
CA ARG A 61 -1.68 -1.88 12.45
C ARG A 61 -1.80 -2.25 10.98
N TYR A 62 -2.85 -3.01 10.64
CA TYR A 62 -3.06 -3.54 9.28
C TYR A 62 -4.34 -2.97 8.66
N SER A 63 -4.52 -1.64 8.80
CA SER A 63 -5.72 -0.94 8.38
C SER A 63 -6.06 -1.19 6.90
N LEU A 64 -5.06 -1.19 6.00
CA LEU A 64 -5.27 -1.49 4.58
C LEU A 64 -5.80 -2.92 4.38
N ALA A 65 -5.13 -3.92 4.95
CA ALA A 65 -5.56 -5.31 4.84
C ALA A 65 -6.97 -5.52 5.44
N TYR A 66 -7.26 -4.86 6.56
CA TYR A 66 -8.59 -4.92 7.18
C TYR A 66 -9.65 -4.29 6.28
N THR A 67 -9.35 -3.16 5.65
CA THR A 67 -10.25 -2.49 4.70
C THR A 67 -10.52 -3.37 3.46
N ILE A 68 -9.48 -3.99 2.91
CA ILE A 68 -9.62 -4.94 1.80
C ILE A 68 -10.47 -6.15 2.24
N ALA A 69 -10.24 -6.68 3.44
CA ALA A 69 -11.01 -7.80 3.98
C ALA A 69 -12.49 -7.46 4.19
N VAL A 70 -12.82 -6.25 4.67
CA VAL A 70 -14.21 -5.77 4.77
C VAL A 70 -14.89 -5.80 3.41
N GLN A 71 -14.22 -5.30 2.37
CA GLN A 71 -14.79 -5.28 1.04
C GLN A 71 -14.94 -6.69 0.45
N ALA A 72 -13.92 -7.52 0.59
CA ALA A 72 -13.97 -8.92 0.15
C ALA A 72 -15.07 -9.72 0.89
N SER A 73 -15.30 -9.44 2.17
CA SER A 73 -16.34 -10.10 2.96
C SER A 73 -17.76 -9.80 2.48
N ALA A 74 -17.97 -8.67 1.77
CA ALA A 74 -19.27 -8.36 1.17
C ALA A 74 -19.73 -9.43 0.15
N VAL A 75 -18.79 -10.10 -0.51
CA VAL A 75 -19.09 -11.25 -1.38
C VAL A 75 -19.73 -12.37 -0.57
N LEU A 76 -19.14 -12.73 0.57
CA LEU A 76 -19.64 -13.77 1.46
C LEU A 76 -21.00 -13.39 2.07
N GLU A 77 -21.17 -12.13 2.45
CA GLU A 77 -22.44 -11.61 2.99
C GLU A 77 -23.56 -11.72 1.97
N ARG A 78 -23.30 -11.38 0.69
CA ARG A 78 -24.27 -11.54 -0.41
C ARG A 78 -24.58 -13.02 -0.68
N ARG A 79 -23.53 -13.85 -0.75
CA ARG A 79 -23.66 -15.26 -1.11
C ARG A 79 -24.39 -16.08 -0.05
N TYR A 80 -24.07 -15.86 1.23
CA TYR A 80 -24.63 -16.62 2.36
C TYR A 80 -25.74 -15.87 3.11
N ARG A 81 -26.13 -14.68 2.64
CA ARG A 81 -27.19 -13.82 3.25
C ARG A 81 -26.98 -13.60 4.74
N CYS A 82 -25.77 -13.27 5.12
CA CYS A 82 -25.36 -13.04 6.50
C CYS A 82 -24.70 -11.67 6.65
N ILE A 83 -24.43 -11.29 7.90
CA ILE A 83 -23.52 -10.18 8.24
C ILE A 83 -22.30 -10.82 8.88
N LEU A 84 -21.13 -10.60 8.31
CA LEU A 84 -19.90 -11.15 8.83
C LEU A 84 -19.46 -10.40 10.07
N ASP A 85 -19.14 -11.14 11.14
CA ASP A 85 -18.62 -10.56 12.37
C ASP A 85 -17.22 -9.97 12.15
N SER A 86 -16.94 -8.84 12.81
CA SER A 86 -15.64 -8.15 12.66
C SER A 86 -14.45 -9.02 13.09
N ASN A 87 -14.65 -10.01 13.94
CA ASN A 87 -13.61 -10.98 14.30
C ASN A 87 -13.24 -11.89 13.13
N GLU A 88 -14.23 -12.34 12.34
CA GLU A 88 -14.00 -13.13 11.14
C GLU A 88 -13.31 -12.30 10.05
N VAL A 89 -13.75 -11.05 9.86
CA VAL A 89 -13.09 -10.10 8.94
C VAL A 89 -11.62 -9.89 9.33
N ALA A 90 -11.31 -9.86 10.62
CA ALA A 90 -9.92 -9.71 11.07
C ALA A 90 -9.04 -10.93 10.73
N TYR A 91 -9.59 -12.13 10.74
CA TYR A 91 -8.85 -13.33 10.27
C TYR A 91 -8.60 -13.28 8.77
N LEU A 92 -9.57 -12.87 7.96
CA LEU A 92 -9.38 -12.63 6.52
C LEU A 92 -8.32 -11.54 6.28
N ALA A 93 -8.34 -10.49 7.09
CA ALA A 93 -7.35 -9.41 7.00
C ALA A 93 -5.92 -9.89 7.24
N LEU A 94 -5.68 -10.80 8.18
CA LEU A 94 -4.35 -11.38 8.40
C LEU A 94 -3.84 -12.16 7.19
N THR A 95 -4.72 -12.91 6.54
CA THR A 95 -4.38 -13.66 5.34
C THR A 95 -3.99 -12.72 4.19
N ILE A 96 -4.76 -11.64 4.01
CA ILE A 96 -4.47 -10.60 3.01
C ILE A 96 -3.18 -9.84 3.36
N GLN A 97 -2.96 -9.52 4.64
CA GLN A 97 -1.74 -8.85 5.09
C GLN A 97 -0.48 -9.65 4.75
N LEU A 98 -0.51 -10.95 4.95
CA LEU A 98 0.61 -11.82 4.60
C LEU A 98 0.92 -11.76 3.10
N SER A 99 -0.10 -11.77 2.25
CA SER A 99 0.08 -11.60 0.81
C SER A 99 0.65 -10.21 0.45
N LEU A 100 0.17 -9.14 1.09
CA LEU A 100 0.73 -7.80 0.91
C LEU A 100 2.20 -7.73 1.29
N GLU A 101 2.61 -8.37 2.38
CA GLU A 101 4.01 -8.42 2.81
C GLU A 101 4.88 -9.21 1.84
N ARG A 102 4.39 -10.35 1.34
CA ARG A 102 5.09 -11.12 0.31
C ARG A 102 5.30 -10.30 -0.97
N LYS A 103 4.26 -9.64 -1.46
CA LYS A 103 4.39 -8.74 -2.62
C LYS A 103 5.39 -7.61 -2.40
N ARG A 104 5.47 -7.07 -1.18
CA ARG A 104 6.49 -6.07 -0.82
C ARG A 104 7.90 -6.65 -0.81
N SER A 105 8.08 -7.90 -0.39
CA SER A 105 9.39 -8.56 -0.39
C SER A 105 9.84 -8.99 -1.78
N HIS A 106 8.93 -9.11 -2.74
CA HIS A 106 9.24 -9.35 -4.17
C HIS A 106 9.46 -8.07 -4.99
N ILE A 107 9.54 -6.90 -4.35
CA ILE A 107 9.99 -5.70 -5.04
C ILE A 107 11.39 -5.96 -5.58
N GLU A 108 11.56 -5.87 -6.89
CA GLU A 108 12.86 -6.00 -7.53
C GLU A 108 13.81 -4.96 -6.95
N LYS A 109 14.83 -5.45 -6.26
CA LYS A 109 15.81 -4.57 -5.64
C LYS A 109 16.70 -3.96 -6.72
N LYS A 110 17.05 -2.69 -6.54
CA LYS A 110 17.83 -1.92 -7.51
C LYS A 110 19.28 -1.79 -7.05
N ASN A 111 20.20 -1.85 -7.99
CA ASN A 111 21.61 -1.61 -7.79
C ASN A 111 21.93 -0.12 -7.96
N VAL A 112 22.59 0.45 -6.98
CA VAL A 112 22.81 1.88 -6.88
C VAL A 112 24.29 2.21 -6.91
N LEU A 113 24.69 3.18 -7.71
CA LEU A 113 26.01 3.80 -7.66
C LEU A 113 25.95 5.12 -6.90
N LEU A 114 26.72 5.23 -5.82
CA LEU A 114 26.85 6.45 -5.03
C LEU A 114 28.14 7.18 -5.42
N VAL A 115 27.99 8.42 -5.94
CA VAL A 115 29.09 9.25 -6.40
C VAL A 115 29.38 10.36 -5.42
N CYS A 116 30.62 10.51 -5.01
CA CYS A 116 31.10 11.50 -4.04
C CYS A 116 32.27 12.31 -4.56
N ALA A 117 32.50 13.52 -4.01
CA ALA A 117 33.63 14.37 -4.41
C ALA A 117 34.99 13.79 -4.03
N SER A 118 35.14 13.40 -2.78
CA SER A 118 36.31 12.77 -2.21
C SER A 118 35.99 12.37 -0.76
N GLY A 119 36.29 11.20 -0.35
CA GLY A 119 36.14 10.83 1.04
C GLY A 119 35.31 9.62 1.30
N ALA A 120 36.02 8.49 1.40
CA ALA A 120 35.45 7.18 1.72
C ALA A 120 34.54 7.19 2.95
N GLY A 121 34.79 8.09 3.94
CA GLY A 121 34.01 8.15 5.16
C GLY A 121 32.59 8.65 4.97
N THR A 122 32.40 9.76 4.28
CA THR A 122 31.07 10.33 4.02
C THR A 122 30.25 9.42 3.11
N ALA A 123 30.90 8.88 2.07
CA ALA A 123 30.25 7.94 1.15
C ALA A 123 29.79 6.65 1.86
N ARG A 124 30.64 6.08 2.73
CA ARG A 124 30.29 4.88 3.51
C ARG A 124 29.15 5.13 4.51
N LEU A 125 29.19 6.27 5.20
CA LEU A 125 28.08 6.65 6.09
C LEU A 125 26.77 6.83 5.32
N MET A 126 26.84 7.42 4.13
CA MET A 126 25.72 7.62 3.24
C MET A 126 25.15 6.27 2.76
N ALA A 127 26.01 5.39 2.27
CA ALA A 127 25.63 4.04 1.85
C ALA A 127 24.99 3.26 3.01
N TYR A 128 25.55 3.33 4.20
CA TYR A 128 24.97 2.71 5.39
C TYR A 128 23.56 3.23 5.70
N LYS A 129 23.37 4.55 5.65
CA LYS A 129 22.05 5.16 5.88
C LYS A 129 21.04 4.79 4.79
N MET A 130 21.47 4.80 3.53
CA MET A 130 20.62 4.35 2.41
C MET A 130 20.23 2.89 2.59
N GLN A 131 21.18 2.00 2.91
CA GLN A 131 20.90 0.59 3.14
C GLN A 131 19.95 0.38 4.32
N LYS A 132 20.13 1.13 5.43
CA LYS A 132 19.25 1.06 6.59
C LYS A 132 17.82 1.55 6.29
N GLN A 133 17.69 2.59 5.46
CA GLN A 133 16.41 3.24 5.20
C GLN A 133 15.66 2.62 4.00
N PHE A 134 16.37 2.09 3.00
CA PHE A 134 15.83 1.61 1.74
C PHE A 134 16.32 0.20 1.36
N GLY A 135 16.86 -0.56 2.30
CA GLY A 135 17.41 -1.88 2.05
C GLY A 135 16.41 -2.93 1.56
N ASP A 136 15.12 -2.65 1.73
CA ASP A 136 14.04 -3.40 1.11
C ASP A 136 13.95 -3.21 -0.41
N ARG A 137 14.55 -2.14 -0.96
CA ARG A 137 14.51 -1.73 -2.37
C ARG A 137 15.88 -1.66 -3.03
N ILE A 138 16.96 -1.74 -2.27
CA ILE A 138 18.33 -1.68 -2.74
C ILE A 138 18.98 -3.04 -2.53
N ASP A 139 19.53 -3.60 -3.61
CA ASP A 139 20.31 -4.83 -3.55
C ASP A 139 21.77 -4.50 -3.18
N GLN A 140 22.43 -3.73 -4.03
CA GLN A 140 23.83 -3.34 -3.83
C GLN A 140 24.02 -1.84 -3.96
N ILE A 141 24.97 -1.31 -3.16
CA ILE A 141 25.44 0.06 -3.24
C ILE A 141 26.93 0.03 -3.57
N ALA A 142 27.27 0.36 -4.81
CA ALA A 142 28.64 0.63 -5.21
C ALA A 142 28.98 2.10 -4.91
N ILE A 143 30.24 2.37 -4.59
CA ILE A 143 30.71 3.74 -4.30
C ILE A 143 31.87 4.06 -5.25
N CYS A 144 31.81 5.22 -5.89
CA CYS A 144 32.91 5.74 -6.66
C CYS A 144 33.16 7.24 -6.38
N ASP A 145 34.34 7.72 -6.72
CA ASP A 145 34.61 9.17 -6.78
C ASP A 145 34.16 9.74 -8.15
N GLN A 146 33.94 11.05 -8.16
CA GLN A 146 33.48 11.75 -9.37
C GLN A 146 34.38 11.53 -10.60
N ARG A 147 35.68 11.38 -10.41
CA ARG A 147 36.65 11.19 -11.53
C ARG A 147 36.62 9.79 -12.10
N SER A 148 36.11 8.84 -11.37
CA SER A 148 36.06 7.43 -11.74
C SER A 148 34.73 7.03 -12.37
N ILE A 149 33.77 7.94 -12.51
CA ILE A 149 32.43 7.62 -12.98
C ILE A 149 32.44 7.10 -14.43
N GLY A 150 33.22 7.70 -15.31
CA GLY A 150 33.34 7.28 -16.71
C GLY A 150 34.01 5.89 -16.92
N ARG A 151 34.54 5.29 -15.85
CA ARG A 151 35.15 3.95 -15.88
C ARG A 151 34.25 2.87 -15.25
N GLN A 152 33.06 3.27 -14.80
CA GLN A 152 32.14 2.33 -14.18
C GLN A 152 31.42 1.48 -15.22
N ASP A 153 31.16 0.24 -14.87
CA ASP A 153 30.28 -0.63 -15.66
C ASP A 153 28.81 -0.39 -15.24
N PHE A 154 28.06 0.29 -16.08
CA PHE A 154 26.66 0.59 -15.85
C PHE A 154 25.70 -0.55 -16.19
N SER A 155 26.17 -1.68 -16.70
CA SER A 155 25.31 -2.81 -17.11
C SER A 155 24.48 -3.40 -15.96
N LYS A 156 24.95 -3.21 -14.72
CA LYS A 156 24.30 -3.70 -13.49
C LYS A 156 23.86 -2.58 -12.56
N ILE A 157 23.90 -1.33 -13.00
CA ILE A 157 23.54 -0.18 -12.19
C ILE A 157 22.21 0.38 -12.71
N ASP A 158 21.22 0.46 -11.84
CA ASP A 158 19.89 0.99 -12.17
C ASP A 158 19.82 2.51 -11.95
N TYR A 159 20.50 3.03 -10.92
CA TYR A 159 20.45 4.45 -10.55
C TYR A 159 21.81 4.96 -10.06
N VAL A 160 22.07 6.24 -10.35
CA VAL A 160 23.20 6.98 -9.78
C VAL A 160 22.67 8.00 -8.77
N PHE A 161 23.15 7.91 -7.55
CA PHE A 161 22.95 8.95 -6.53
C PHE A 161 24.24 9.73 -6.35
N THR A 162 24.16 11.06 -6.48
CA THR A 162 25.34 11.92 -6.42
C THR A 162 25.19 13.05 -5.43
N MET A 163 26.27 13.34 -4.71
CA MET A 163 26.40 14.50 -3.83
C MET A 163 27.14 15.65 -4.50
N VAL A 164 27.57 15.48 -5.75
CA VAL A 164 28.34 16.43 -6.53
C VAL A 164 27.80 16.51 -7.95
N PRO A 165 27.88 17.65 -8.63
CA PRO A 165 27.47 17.74 -10.02
C PRO A 165 28.25 16.76 -10.89
N ILE A 166 27.58 15.98 -11.72
CA ILE A 166 28.17 15.09 -12.71
C ILE A 166 28.12 15.80 -14.06
N GLN A 167 29.27 15.96 -14.70
CA GLN A 167 29.37 16.59 -16.03
C GLN A 167 29.44 15.56 -17.17
N GLU A 168 29.81 14.33 -16.84
CA GLU A 168 29.91 13.24 -17.81
C GLU A 168 28.53 12.64 -18.10
N PRO A 169 28.26 12.22 -19.36
CA PRO A 169 27.01 11.55 -19.68
C PRO A 169 26.97 10.18 -19.00
N VAL A 170 25.89 9.90 -18.30
CA VAL A 170 25.63 8.64 -17.60
C VAL A 170 24.39 7.99 -18.21
N PRO A 171 24.46 6.69 -18.57
CA PRO A 171 23.36 6.01 -19.29
C PRO A 171 22.15 5.65 -18.42
N VAL A 172 22.21 5.91 -17.11
CA VAL A 172 21.15 5.59 -16.14
C VAL A 172 20.68 6.86 -15.43
N PRO A 173 19.46 6.89 -14.86
CA PRO A 173 18.93 8.05 -14.18
C PRO A 173 19.82 8.52 -13.02
N ILE A 174 20.03 9.84 -12.93
CA ILE A 174 20.83 10.48 -11.89
C ILE A 174 19.91 11.20 -10.90
N CYS A 175 20.12 10.97 -9.62
CA CYS A 175 19.47 11.69 -8.53
C CYS A 175 20.51 12.48 -7.72
N GLU A 176 20.42 13.81 -7.74
CA GLU A 176 21.25 14.65 -6.87
C GLU A 176 20.72 14.64 -5.44
N VAL A 177 21.58 14.27 -4.50
CA VAL A 177 21.25 14.14 -3.10
C VAL A 177 21.97 15.21 -2.31
N LYS A 178 21.34 16.37 -2.13
CA LYS A 178 21.96 17.51 -1.42
C LYS A 178 21.93 17.36 0.11
N GLN A 179 21.02 16.55 0.69
CA GLN A 179 20.83 16.40 2.14
C GLN A 179 20.25 15.04 2.50
N LEU A 180 21.07 14.01 2.52
CA LEU A 180 20.65 12.66 2.92
C LEU A 180 20.66 12.42 4.44
N LEU A 181 21.10 13.39 5.22
CA LEU A 181 21.22 13.28 6.65
C LEU A 181 19.91 13.58 7.41
N ASP A 182 18.89 14.10 6.72
CA ASP A 182 17.63 14.53 7.32
C ASP A 182 16.51 13.52 7.00
N GLU A 183 16.04 12.76 8.00
CA GLU A 183 14.98 11.76 7.87
C GLU A 183 13.67 12.34 7.27
N LYS A 184 13.47 13.67 7.42
CA LYS A 184 12.29 14.36 6.94
C LYS A 184 12.30 14.68 5.43
N ARG A 185 13.45 14.59 4.74
CA ARG A 185 13.61 15.01 3.33
C ARG A 185 14.01 13.88 2.36
N SER A 186 13.89 12.64 2.77
CA SER A 186 14.19 11.47 1.91
C SER A 186 13.16 11.23 0.78
N GLY A 187 12.23 12.16 0.57
CA GLY A 187 11.17 12.05 -0.44
C GLY A 187 11.66 11.87 -1.88
N ALA A 188 12.76 12.57 -2.26
CA ALA A 188 13.32 12.44 -3.60
C ALA A 188 13.83 11.02 -3.90
N ILE A 189 14.55 10.42 -2.96
CA ILE A 189 15.07 9.04 -3.10
C ILE A 189 13.94 8.02 -3.12
N LYS A 190 12.92 8.23 -2.29
CA LYS A 190 11.71 7.39 -2.31
C LYS A 190 11.01 7.42 -3.67
N GLY A 191 10.99 8.57 -4.34
CA GLY A 191 10.43 8.71 -5.68
C GLY A 191 11.21 7.93 -6.72
N PHE A 192 12.55 7.99 -6.68
CA PHE A 192 13.41 7.28 -7.62
C PHE A 192 13.39 5.76 -7.45
N LEU A 193 13.31 5.27 -6.22
CA LEU A 193 13.29 3.83 -5.93
C LEU A 193 11.89 3.22 -6.02
N ARG A 194 10.85 4.00 -6.30
CA ARG A 194 9.54 3.49 -6.69
C ARG A 194 9.56 3.28 -8.20
N GLU A 195 9.37 2.04 -8.63
CA GLU A 195 8.97 1.77 -10.01
C GLU A 195 7.70 2.56 -10.27
N GLU A 196 7.75 3.35 -11.38
CA GLU A 196 6.65 4.18 -11.84
C GLU A 196 5.87 4.77 -10.66
N ALA A 197 6.30 5.93 -10.20
CA ALA A 197 5.39 6.75 -9.43
C ALA A 197 4.17 6.97 -10.35
N HIS A 198 3.18 6.09 -10.26
CA HIS A 198 1.85 6.50 -10.66
C HIS A 198 1.67 7.83 -9.99
N ASP A 199 1.56 8.88 -10.80
CA ASP A 199 1.36 10.22 -10.26
C ASP A 199 0.15 10.12 -9.35
N ILE A 200 0.40 10.06 -8.03
CA ILE A 200 -0.66 9.88 -7.05
C ILE A 200 -1.73 10.98 -7.23
N LEU A 201 -1.33 12.13 -7.80
CA LEU A 201 -2.20 13.26 -8.07
C LEU A 201 -3.28 12.91 -9.10
N GLN A 202 -3.08 11.92 -9.99
CA GLN A 202 -4.13 11.45 -10.89
C GLN A 202 -5.34 10.89 -10.14
N TYR A 203 -5.12 10.35 -8.92
CA TYR A 203 -6.18 9.81 -8.06
C TYR A 203 -6.80 10.87 -7.13
N TYR A 204 -6.24 12.09 -7.14
CA TYR A 204 -6.71 13.23 -6.35
C TYR A 204 -7.03 14.41 -7.26
N PRO A 205 -8.07 14.32 -8.10
CA PRO A 205 -8.44 15.42 -8.97
C PRO A 205 -8.78 16.66 -8.14
N GLN A 206 -8.22 17.80 -8.54
CA GLN A 206 -8.36 19.07 -7.82
C GLN A 206 -9.81 19.42 -7.43
N PRO A 207 -10.84 19.16 -8.27
CA PRO A 207 -12.23 19.43 -7.91
C PRO A 207 -12.77 18.60 -6.73
N LEU A 208 -12.12 17.48 -6.40
CA LEU A 208 -12.48 16.60 -5.27
C LEU A 208 -11.59 16.81 -4.04
N PHE A 209 -10.75 17.85 -4.04
CA PHE A 209 -9.90 18.20 -2.91
C PHE A 209 -10.50 19.40 -2.15
N PHE A 210 -10.89 19.18 -0.91
CA PHE A 210 -11.55 20.16 -0.03
C PHE A 210 -10.69 20.46 1.20
N PRO A 211 -9.64 21.32 1.08
CA PRO A 211 -8.67 21.54 2.15
C PRO A 211 -9.24 22.28 3.37
N GLU A 212 -10.34 23.02 3.20
CA GLU A 212 -10.95 23.85 4.23
C GLU A 212 -12.37 23.37 4.57
N LEU A 213 -12.56 22.04 4.65
CA LEU A 213 -13.86 21.47 5.02
C LEU A 213 -14.06 21.61 6.53
N GLU A 214 -14.79 22.62 6.94
CA GLU A 214 -15.18 22.80 8.33
C GLU A 214 -16.31 21.84 8.71
N ALA A 215 -16.10 21.00 9.72
CA ALA A 215 -17.10 20.11 10.28
C ALA A 215 -16.82 19.88 11.77
N GLN A 216 -17.86 19.84 12.57
CA GLN A 216 -17.74 19.61 14.03
C GLN A 216 -17.83 18.12 14.36
N THR A 217 -18.45 17.33 13.50
CA THR A 217 -18.60 15.88 13.66
C THR A 217 -18.17 15.16 12.39
N LYS A 218 -17.84 13.89 12.54
CA LYS A 218 -17.48 13.02 11.41
C LYS A 218 -18.65 12.85 10.44
N GLU A 219 -19.84 12.69 10.96
CA GLU A 219 -21.07 12.56 10.19
C GLU A 219 -21.31 13.82 9.34
N GLU A 220 -21.13 14.99 9.94
CA GLU A 220 -21.22 16.27 9.23
C GLU A 220 -20.17 16.38 8.10
N ALA A 221 -18.92 15.97 8.39
CA ALA A 221 -17.87 15.95 7.39
C ALA A 221 -18.23 15.04 6.20
N LEU A 222 -18.67 13.82 6.47
CA LEU A 222 -19.08 12.87 5.43
C LEU A 222 -20.26 13.39 4.62
N GLN A 223 -21.25 14.00 5.27
CA GLN A 223 -22.41 14.59 4.57
C GLN A 223 -22.00 15.73 3.63
N LYS A 224 -21.13 16.64 4.11
CA LYS A 224 -20.60 17.73 3.31
C LYS A 224 -19.76 17.23 2.13
N LEU A 225 -18.92 16.22 2.35
CA LEU A 225 -18.12 15.60 1.27
C LEU A 225 -19.01 14.96 0.21
N VAL A 226 -19.98 14.14 0.61
CA VAL A 226 -20.92 13.50 -0.32
C VAL A 226 -21.68 14.55 -1.13
N PHE A 227 -22.17 15.61 -0.50
CA PHE A 227 -22.86 16.71 -1.18
C PHE A 227 -21.98 17.43 -2.20
N GLN A 228 -20.68 17.63 -1.92
CA GLN A 228 -19.77 18.22 -2.89
C GLN A 228 -19.47 17.30 -4.07
N VAL A 229 -19.31 15.99 -3.81
CA VAL A 229 -19.13 14.99 -4.86
C VAL A 229 -20.38 14.90 -5.77
N GLU A 230 -21.59 14.95 -5.17
CA GLU A 230 -22.86 14.89 -5.89
C GLU A 230 -23.02 16.05 -6.88
N LYS A 231 -22.46 17.23 -6.57
CA LYS A 231 -22.45 18.37 -7.53
C LYS A 231 -21.58 18.13 -8.77
N LEU A 232 -20.60 17.26 -8.67
CA LEU A 232 -19.65 16.98 -9.74
C LEU A 232 -20.01 15.70 -10.50
N HIS A 233 -20.58 14.72 -9.78
CA HIS A 233 -20.92 13.41 -10.33
C HIS A 233 -22.27 12.94 -9.77
N PRO A 234 -23.16 12.42 -10.61
CA PRO A 234 -24.41 11.83 -10.12
C PRO A 234 -24.11 10.63 -9.23
N LEU A 235 -24.65 10.63 -8.02
CA LEU A 235 -24.47 9.56 -7.06
C LEU A 235 -25.72 8.65 -7.01
N PRO A 236 -25.56 7.35 -6.80
CA PRO A 236 -26.69 6.44 -6.63
C PRO A 236 -27.45 6.73 -5.35
N THR A 237 -28.76 6.46 -5.36
CA THR A 237 -29.60 6.57 -4.16
C THR A 237 -29.05 5.74 -3.01
N GLY A 238 -28.98 6.30 -1.81
CA GLY A 238 -28.42 5.62 -0.62
C GLY A 238 -26.89 5.65 -0.52
N PHE A 239 -26.21 6.43 -1.36
CA PHE A 239 -24.75 6.51 -1.34
C PHE A 239 -24.21 7.01 0.01
N TYR A 240 -24.81 8.04 0.60
CA TYR A 240 -24.42 8.56 1.92
C TYR A 240 -24.53 7.49 3.01
N GLU A 241 -25.62 6.76 3.04
CA GLU A 241 -25.86 5.67 4.00
C GLU A 241 -24.81 4.54 3.81
N ALA A 242 -24.47 4.21 2.57
CA ALA A 242 -23.45 3.24 2.27
C ALA A 242 -22.07 3.68 2.75
N VAL A 243 -21.70 4.96 2.55
CA VAL A 243 -20.46 5.54 3.06
C VAL A 243 -20.41 5.49 4.59
N CYS A 244 -21.50 5.90 5.25
CA CYS A 244 -21.59 5.84 6.72
C CYS A 244 -21.49 4.40 7.26
N LYS A 245 -22.15 3.44 6.61
CA LYS A 245 -22.06 2.02 6.96
C LYS A 245 -20.63 1.51 6.80
N ARG A 246 -19.99 1.81 5.67
CA ARG A 246 -18.61 1.41 5.39
C ARG A 246 -17.66 1.99 6.44
N GLU A 247 -17.80 3.26 6.79
CA GLU A 247 -16.92 3.92 7.74
C GLU A 247 -17.08 3.39 9.18
N LYS A 248 -18.27 2.88 9.53
CA LYS A 248 -18.49 2.16 10.80
C LYS A 248 -17.83 0.78 10.83
N MET A 249 -17.71 0.12 9.69
CA MET A 249 -17.08 -1.20 9.56
C MET A 249 -15.56 -1.11 9.62
N ALA A 250 -14.97 -0.19 8.88
CA ALA A 250 -13.53 0.06 8.85
C ALA A 250 -13.26 1.56 8.68
N HIS A 251 -12.58 2.15 9.67
CA HIS A 251 -12.19 3.55 9.57
C HIS A 251 -11.18 3.75 8.43
N THR A 252 -11.34 4.81 7.66
CA THR A 252 -10.37 5.19 6.62
C THR A 252 -9.08 5.78 7.19
N CYS A 253 -9.06 6.08 8.49
CA CYS A 253 -7.88 6.61 9.17
C CYS A 253 -6.69 5.65 9.09
N MET A 254 -5.61 6.12 8.46
CA MET A 254 -4.35 5.37 8.30
C MET A 254 -3.39 5.51 9.50
N GLY A 255 -3.85 6.07 10.61
CA GLY A 255 -3.02 6.42 11.76
C GLY A 255 -2.30 7.77 11.58
N ASN A 256 -1.51 8.16 12.58
CA ASN A 256 -0.71 9.40 12.57
C ASN A 256 -1.48 10.67 12.14
N ARG A 257 -2.76 10.78 12.48
CA ARG A 257 -3.66 11.90 12.15
C ARG A 257 -3.94 12.07 10.65
N VAL A 258 -3.76 11.03 9.85
CA VAL A 258 -4.16 10.98 8.45
C VAL A 258 -5.42 10.13 8.32
N ALA A 259 -6.46 10.70 7.73
CA ALA A 259 -7.72 10.02 7.43
C ALA A 259 -7.94 9.97 5.92
#